data_15b13089fbc21573ce575afa7c63e0ad
#
_entry.id   15b13089fbc21573ce575afa7c63e0ad
#
_cell.length_a   1.000
_cell.length_b   1.000
_cell.length_c   1.000
_cell.angle_alpha   90.00
_cell.angle_beta   90.00
_cell.angle_gamma   90.00
#
_symmetry.space_group_name_H-M   'P 1'
#
loop_
_entity.id
_entity.type
_entity.pdbx_description
1 polymer ?
#
loop_
_entity_poly.entity_id
_entity_poly.type
_entity_poly.pdbx_seq_one_letter_code
_entity_poly.pdbx_strand_id
1 'polypeptide(L)'
;MSARVEVELDIFSGNPNPIWILSDADGVLFLKKLAMLPKASAKELSDNLGYRGFIVKVINETGESPVRIQNGTVQLSQNDTNVYYRDQNRDLERWLLNSGKPTIRSDLFKIVESDFPRNSTTQLYPPE
;
A
#
# COMPACT_ATOMS: atom_id res chain seq x y z
N MET A 1 2.07 20.57 -12.39
CA MET A 1 3.19 19.72 -12.00
C MET A 1 2.70 18.51 -11.25
N SER A 2 3.11 17.32 -11.65
CA SER A 2 2.63 16.11 -11.01
C SER A 2 3.34 15.85 -9.70
N ALA A 3 2.62 15.25 -8.78
CA ALA A 3 3.21 14.77 -7.55
C ALA A 3 4.05 13.52 -7.87
N ARG A 4 5.14 13.37 -7.14
CA ARG A 4 5.96 12.17 -7.21
C ARG A 4 5.47 11.22 -6.13
N VAL A 5 5.22 9.98 -6.48
CA VAL A 5 4.73 8.99 -5.54
C VAL A 5 5.80 7.92 -5.36
N GLU A 6 6.35 7.85 -4.17
CA GLU A 6 7.39 6.89 -3.81
C GLU A 6 6.80 5.83 -2.91
N VAL A 7 7.03 4.56 -3.26
CA VAL A 7 6.47 3.43 -2.52
C VAL A 7 7.60 2.66 -1.85
N GLU A 8 7.43 2.38 -0.59
CA GLU A 8 8.36 1.56 0.18
C GLU A 8 7.62 0.34 0.71
N LEU A 9 8.15 -0.84 0.43
CA LEU A 9 7.63 -2.07 1.02
C LEU A 9 8.24 -2.20 2.41
N ASP A 10 7.40 -2.11 3.44
CA ASP A 10 7.85 -2.19 4.84
C ASP A 10 7.85 -3.64 5.26
N ILE A 11 9.04 -4.24 5.21
CA ILE A 11 9.18 -5.66 5.54
C ILE A 11 10.46 -5.88 6.33
N PHE A 12 10.31 -6.45 7.52
CA PHE A 12 11.46 -6.74 8.36
C PHE A 12 12.15 -8.01 7.87
N SER A 13 13.25 -7.85 7.14
CA SER A 13 13.92 -8.97 6.50
C SER A 13 15.41 -9.01 6.77
N GLY A 14 15.93 -8.07 7.55
CA GLY A 14 17.37 -7.94 7.76
C GLY A 14 18.08 -7.20 6.64
N ASN A 15 17.33 -6.76 5.63
CA ASN A 15 17.83 -5.99 4.49
C ASN A 15 17.07 -4.70 4.37
N PRO A 16 17.62 -3.69 3.67
CA PRO A 16 16.87 -2.47 3.43
C PRO A 16 15.55 -2.76 2.71
N ASN A 17 14.53 -1.99 3.04
CA ASN A 17 13.24 -2.13 2.38
C ASN A 17 13.33 -1.76 0.90
N PRO A 18 12.68 -2.51 0.01
CA PRO A 18 12.60 -2.10 -1.39
C PRO A 18 11.84 -0.78 -1.54
N ILE A 19 12.32 0.09 -2.41
CA ILE A 19 11.70 1.38 -2.67
C ILE A 19 11.65 1.57 -4.18
N TRP A 20 10.52 2.07 -4.67
CA TRP A 20 10.40 2.40 -6.09
C TRP A 20 9.49 3.62 -6.26
N ILE A 21 9.61 4.24 -7.42
CA ILE A 21 8.82 5.43 -7.74
C ILE A 21 7.82 5.03 -8.82
N LEU A 22 6.56 5.38 -8.60
CA LEU A 22 5.53 5.11 -9.59
C LEU A 22 5.74 6.00 -10.81
N SER A 23 5.38 5.47 -11.98
CA SER A 23 5.33 6.30 -13.19
C SER A 23 4.32 7.42 -12.97
N ASP A 24 4.40 8.46 -13.81
CA ASP A 24 3.45 9.56 -13.71
C ASP A 24 2.02 9.06 -13.84
N ALA A 25 1.76 8.16 -14.77
CA ALA A 25 0.41 7.60 -14.96
C ALA A 25 -0.05 6.82 -13.72
N ASP A 26 0.83 5.99 -13.18
CA ASP A 26 0.47 5.20 -12.00
C ASP A 26 0.35 6.07 -10.76
N GLY A 27 1.13 7.14 -10.67
CA GLY A 27 1.00 8.08 -9.56
C GLY A 27 -0.36 8.76 -9.56
N VAL A 28 -0.83 9.18 -10.74
CA VAL A 28 -2.17 9.76 -10.86
C VAL A 28 -3.23 8.74 -10.50
N LEU A 29 -3.05 7.50 -10.97
CA LEU A 29 -4.00 6.43 -10.68
C LEU A 29 -4.04 6.13 -9.18
N PHE A 30 -2.89 6.13 -8.52
CA PHE A 30 -2.83 5.91 -7.08
C PHE A 30 -3.64 6.97 -6.34
N LEU A 31 -3.45 8.24 -6.71
CA LEU A 31 -4.17 9.33 -6.03
C LEU A 31 -5.67 9.22 -6.25
N LYS A 32 -6.10 8.79 -7.44
CA LYS A 32 -7.52 8.58 -7.70
C LYS A 32 -8.07 7.43 -6.86
N LYS A 33 -7.34 6.33 -6.76
CA LYS A 33 -7.78 5.20 -5.94
C LYS A 33 -7.88 5.62 -4.47
N LEU A 34 -6.89 6.39 -3.99
CA LEU A 34 -6.89 6.86 -2.62
C LEU A 34 -8.10 7.73 -2.33
N ALA A 35 -8.44 8.63 -3.25
CA ALA A 35 -9.56 9.57 -3.07
C ALA A 35 -10.91 8.87 -3.03
N MET A 36 -10.99 7.66 -3.54
CA MET A 36 -12.26 6.91 -3.59
C MET A 36 -12.46 5.96 -2.41
N LEU A 37 -11.51 5.88 -1.50
CA LEU A 37 -11.63 4.96 -0.38
C LEU A 37 -12.66 5.45 0.62
N PRO A 38 -13.48 4.54 1.16
CA PRO A 38 -14.43 4.92 2.20
C PRO A 38 -13.71 5.18 3.52
N LYS A 39 -14.23 6.10 4.31
CA LYS A 39 -13.67 6.38 5.62
C LYS A 39 -13.84 5.18 6.54
N ALA A 40 -12.92 5.05 7.48
CA ALA A 40 -12.92 3.97 8.44
C ALA A 40 -12.65 4.50 9.83
N SER A 41 -12.94 3.68 10.83
CA SER A 41 -12.60 4.00 12.21
C SER A 41 -11.11 3.92 12.43
N ALA A 42 -10.61 4.67 13.38
CA ALA A 42 -9.21 4.61 13.74
C ALA A 42 -8.83 3.18 14.12
N LYS A 43 -7.67 2.76 13.63
CA LYS A 43 -7.19 1.41 13.88
C LYS A 43 -5.68 1.46 13.99
N GLU A 44 -5.16 0.88 15.05
CA GLU A 44 -3.73 0.83 15.26
C GLU A 44 -3.10 -0.12 14.24
N LEU A 45 -2.04 0.34 13.59
CA LEU A 45 -1.31 -0.48 12.64
C LEU A 45 -0.35 -1.40 13.36
N SER A 46 -0.16 -2.59 12.81
CA SER A 46 0.69 -3.59 13.43
C SER A 46 2.17 -3.29 13.21
N ASP A 47 2.99 -3.61 14.23
CA ASP A 47 4.44 -3.55 14.14
C ASP A 47 5.03 -4.95 14.06
N ASN A 48 4.36 -5.86 13.41
CA ASN A 48 4.81 -7.24 13.26
C ASN A 48 6.23 -7.32 12.71
N LEU A 49 6.93 -8.34 13.11
CA LEU A 49 8.14 -8.72 12.39
C LEU A 49 7.69 -9.36 11.07
N GLY A 50 8.42 -9.07 10.01
CA GLY A 50 8.04 -9.53 8.69
C GLY A 50 7.31 -8.43 7.94
N TYR A 51 6.26 -8.79 7.21
CA TYR A 51 5.54 -7.85 6.36
C TYR A 51 4.65 -6.90 7.18
N ARG A 52 4.82 -5.59 6.96
CA ARG A 52 4.07 -4.55 7.66
C ARG A 52 3.39 -3.56 6.72
N GLY A 53 3.13 -3.97 5.49
CA GLY A 53 2.41 -3.12 4.54
C GLY A 53 3.34 -2.23 3.73
N PHE A 54 2.79 -1.10 3.29
CA PHE A 54 3.51 -0.16 2.44
C PHE A 54 3.50 1.22 3.07
N ILE A 55 4.59 1.94 2.86
CA ILE A 55 4.68 3.36 3.20
C ILE A 55 4.77 4.09 1.87
N VAL A 56 3.78 4.93 1.58
CA VAL A 56 3.74 5.68 0.33
C VAL A 56 3.91 7.15 0.65
N LYS A 57 4.90 7.78 0.03
CA LYS A 57 5.13 9.21 0.20
C LYS A 57 4.67 9.93 -1.05
N VAL A 58 3.73 10.83 -0.89
CA VAL A 58 3.28 11.70 -1.97
C VAL A 58 4.05 12.99 -1.82
N ILE A 59 4.96 13.25 -2.76
CA ILE A 59 5.89 14.37 -2.68
C ILE A 59 5.52 15.40 -3.73
N ASN A 60 5.26 16.62 -3.28
CA ASN A 60 4.94 17.73 -4.19
C ASN A 60 5.68 18.98 -3.73
N GLU A 61 5.34 20.11 -4.32
CA GLU A 61 6.02 21.38 -4.03
C GLU A 61 5.85 21.85 -2.59
N THR A 62 4.78 21.39 -1.94
CA THR A 62 4.50 21.81 -0.56
C THR A 62 5.04 20.85 0.48
N GLY A 63 5.63 19.74 0.05
CA GLY A 63 6.24 18.79 0.98
C GLY A 63 5.82 17.35 0.72
N GLU A 64 5.99 16.52 1.74
CA GLU A 64 5.69 15.10 1.69
C GLU A 64 4.46 14.80 2.52
N SER A 65 3.64 13.89 2.02
CA SER A 65 2.49 13.38 2.78
C SER A 65 2.62 11.87 2.87
N PRO A 66 2.87 11.34 4.07
CA PRO A 66 3.01 9.89 4.23
C PRO A 66 1.64 9.22 4.31
N VAL A 67 1.55 8.06 3.67
CA VAL A 67 0.36 7.23 3.69
C VAL A 67 0.82 5.82 4.05
N ARG A 68 0.23 5.24 5.09
CA ARG A 68 0.54 3.86 5.45
C ARG A 68 -0.62 2.96 5.07
N ILE A 69 -0.30 1.85 4.43
CA ILE A 69 -1.31 0.92 3.93
C ILE A 69 -0.95 -0.47 4.43
N GLN A 70 -1.82 -1.04 5.27
CA GLN A 70 -1.52 -2.32 5.90
C GLN A 70 -2.81 -3.07 6.15
N ASN A 71 -2.86 -4.27 5.62
CA ASN A 71 -3.92 -5.23 5.93
C ASN A 71 -5.33 -4.62 5.82
N GLY A 72 -5.56 -3.89 4.72
CA GLY A 72 -6.87 -3.30 4.44
C GLY A 72 -7.13 -1.97 5.12
N THR A 73 -6.16 -1.42 5.83
CA THR A 73 -6.29 -0.12 6.49
C THR A 73 -5.34 0.88 5.85
N VAL A 74 -5.86 2.08 5.59
CA VAL A 74 -5.06 3.19 5.04
C VAL A 74 -5.07 4.30 6.07
N GLN A 75 -3.88 4.77 6.44
CA GLN A 75 -3.71 5.84 7.41
C GLN A 75 -3.02 7.02 6.76
N LEU A 76 -3.68 8.18 6.78
CA LEU A 76 -3.10 9.44 6.32
C LEU A 76 -2.85 10.34 7.51
N SER A 77 -1.71 11.03 7.49
CA SER A 77 -1.44 12.08 8.46
C SER A 77 -1.86 13.41 7.87
N GLN A 78 -2.75 14.13 8.55
CA GLN A 78 -3.22 15.45 8.13
C GLN A 78 -3.25 16.37 9.34
N ASN A 79 -2.51 17.47 9.28
CA ASN A 79 -2.54 18.49 10.34
C ASN A 79 -2.38 17.88 11.74
N ASP A 80 -1.37 17.02 11.90
CA ASP A 80 -1.06 16.35 13.16
C ASP A 80 -2.16 15.38 13.64
N THR A 81 -3.08 15.05 12.74
CA THR A 81 -4.15 14.11 13.02
C THR A 81 -4.10 12.98 12.00
N ASN A 82 -4.38 11.77 12.47
CA ASN A 82 -4.45 10.62 11.57
C ASN A 82 -5.89 10.38 11.14
N VAL A 83 -6.07 10.19 9.84
CA VAL A 83 -7.37 9.88 9.24
C VAL A 83 -7.26 8.50 8.63
N TYR A 84 -8.32 7.70 8.77
CA TYR A 84 -8.28 6.31 8.36
C TYR A 84 -9.31 6.02 7.28
N TYR A 85 -8.94 5.13 6.36
CA TYR A 85 -9.79 4.70 5.27
C TYR A 85 -9.71 3.19 5.15
N ARG A 86 -10.69 2.61 4.48
CA ARG A 86 -10.73 1.17 4.27
C ARG A 86 -10.31 0.83 2.86
N ASP A 87 -9.35 -0.08 2.74
CA ASP A 87 -8.95 -0.67 1.47
C ASP A 87 -9.67 -2.00 1.33
N GLN A 88 -10.83 -1.98 0.69
CA GLN A 88 -11.68 -3.17 0.58
C GLN A 88 -10.96 -4.27 -0.17
N ASN A 89 -11.03 -5.47 0.37
CA ASN A 89 -10.39 -6.65 -0.23
C ASN A 89 -8.88 -6.48 -0.40
N ARG A 90 -8.29 -5.48 0.27
CA ARG A 90 -6.87 -5.17 0.15
C ARG A 90 -6.47 -4.91 -1.31
N ASP A 91 -7.37 -4.33 -2.08
CA ASP A 91 -7.15 -4.10 -3.51
C ASP A 91 -6.03 -3.11 -3.78
N LEU A 92 -6.01 -1.99 -3.04
CA LEU A 92 -4.95 -1.00 -3.20
C LEU A 92 -3.61 -1.58 -2.78
N GLU A 93 -3.59 -2.30 -1.68
CA GLU A 93 -2.38 -2.94 -1.19
C GLU A 93 -1.82 -3.91 -2.22
N ARG A 94 -2.69 -4.70 -2.84
CA ARG A 94 -2.31 -5.64 -3.88
C ARG A 94 -1.77 -4.94 -5.13
N TRP A 95 -2.44 -3.85 -5.49
CA TRP A 95 -2.02 -3.05 -6.63
C TRP A 95 -0.61 -2.48 -6.42
N LEU A 96 -0.33 -2.01 -5.19
CA LEU A 96 0.99 -1.50 -4.86
C LEU A 96 2.05 -2.60 -4.95
N LEU A 97 1.74 -3.78 -4.44
CA LEU A 97 2.66 -4.91 -4.54
C LEU A 97 3.02 -5.19 -6.00
N ASN A 98 2.01 -5.22 -6.86
CA ASN A 98 2.25 -5.49 -8.28
C ASN A 98 3.06 -4.39 -8.95
N SER A 99 2.91 -3.14 -8.51
CA SER A 99 3.69 -2.04 -9.07
C SER A 99 5.17 -2.17 -8.75
N GLY A 100 5.50 -2.87 -7.67
CA GLY A 100 6.90 -3.06 -7.27
C GLY A 100 7.54 -4.34 -7.76
N LYS A 101 6.82 -5.13 -8.55
CA LYS A 101 7.31 -6.44 -8.96
C LYS A 101 8.69 -6.40 -9.62
N PRO A 102 9.00 -5.44 -10.50
CA PRO A 102 10.35 -5.37 -11.09
C PRO A 102 11.45 -5.04 -10.09
N THR A 103 11.11 -4.42 -8.97
CA THR A 103 12.08 -3.97 -7.98
C THR A 103 12.23 -4.95 -6.82
N ILE A 104 11.14 -5.61 -6.44
CA ILE A 104 11.12 -6.51 -5.28
C ILE A 104 11.71 -7.86 -5.68
N ARG A 105 12.64 -8.37 -4.86
CA ARG A 105 13.17 -9.71 -5.10
C ARG A 105 12.02 -10.72 -5.09
N SER A 106 12.12 -11.73 -5.93
CA SER A 106 11.04 -12.69 -6.09
C SER A 106 10.69 -13.43 -4.80
N ASP A 107 11.69 -13.71 -3.95
CA ASP A 107 11.42 -14.38 -2.67
C ASP A 107 10.61 -13.48 -1.72
N LEU A 108 10.94 -12.18 -1.65
CA LEU A 108 10.18 -11.25 -0.84
C LEU A 108 8.79 -11.04 -1.40
N PHE A 109 8.68 -10.96 -2.73
CA PHE A 109 7.39 -10.80 -3.38
C PHE A 109 6.45 -11.95 -3.00
N LYS A 110 6.96 -13.16 -3.01
CA LYS A 110 6.16 -14.34 -2.66
C LYS A 110 5.73 -14.33 -1.20
N ILE A 111 6.61 -13.87 -0.31
CA ILE A 111 6.27 -13.76 1.11
C ILE A 111 5.10 -12.80 1.29
N VAL A 112 5.16 -11.64 0.65
CA VAL A 112 4.09 -10.65 0.77
C VAL A 112 2.82 -11.16 0.10
N GLU A 113 2.95 -11.74 -1.08
CA GLU A 113 1.80 -12.28 -1.81
C GLU A 113 1.06 -13.33 -0.98
N SER A 114 1.79 -14.14 -0.23
CA SER A 114 1.17 -15.18 0.60
C SER A 114 0.41 -14.60 1.80
N ASP A 115 0.65 -13.34 2.14
CA ASP A 115 -0.07 -12.68 3.23
C ASP A 115 -1.49 -12.29 2.82
N PHE A 116 -1.76 -12.19 1.51
CA PHE A 116 -3.08 -11.82 1.03
C PHE A 116 -4.00 -13.04 1.00
N PRO A 117 -5.31 -12.85 1.24
CA PRO A 117 -6.27 -13.94 1.10
C PRO A 117 -6.27 -14.44 -0.34
N ARG A 118 -6.38 -15.69 -0.49
CA ARG A 118 -6.58 -16.21 -1.82
C ARG A 118 -7.89 -15.79 -2.33
N ASN A 119 -8.07 -15.49 -3.12
CA ASN A 119 -9.17 -14.95 -3.49
C ASN A 119 -10.10 -15.45 -3.76
N SER A 120 -10.01 -15.27 -3.32
CA SER A 120 -10.60 -15.50 -3.46
C SER A 120 -11.14 -15.31 -4.51
N THR A 121 -10.66 -15.31 -5.07
CA THR A 121 -10.93 -15.20 -6.07
C THR A 121 -11.58 -16.08 -6.48
N THR A 122 -11.49 -16.45 -6.21
CA THR A 122 -11.87 -17.14 -6.43
C THR A 122 -12.93 -17.44 -5.99
N GLN A 123 -13.13 -17.16 -5.63
CA GLN A 123 -13.96 -17.42 -5.13
C GLN A 123 -14.94 -17.23 -5.34
N LEU A 124 -14.99 -16.99 -5.80
CA LEU A 124 -15.71 -16.96 -5.93
C LEU A 124 -16.52 -17.37 -6.55
N TYR A 125 -16.29 -17.75 -6.84
CA TYR A 125 -16.70 -18.25 -7.31
C TYR A 125 -17.32 -18.94 -7.29
N PRO A 126 -17.41 -19.21 -7.42
CA PRO A 126 -17.79 -19.86 -7.29
C PRO A 126 -18.12 -20.34 -7.32
N PRO A 127 -18.07 -20.65 -7.27
CA PRO A 127 -18.27 -21.30 -7.10
C PRO A 127 -18.68 -21.81 -7.12
N GLU A 128 -18.64 -21.84 -7.06
CA GLU A 128 -18.85 -22.34 -6.78
C GLU A 128 -19.24 -22.76 -6.74
#